data_f169d5cc94f205adb08039d0af9962f2
#
_entry.id   f169d5cc94f205adb08039d0af9962f2
#
_cell.length_a   1.000
_cell.length_b   1.000
_cell.length_c   1.000
_cell.angle_alpha   90.00
_cell.angle_beta   90.00
_cell.angle_gamma   90.00
#
_symmetry.space_group_name_H-M   'P 1'
#
loop_
_entity.id
_entity.type
_entity.pdbx_description
1 polymer ?
#
loop_
_entity_poly.entity_id
_entity_poly.type
_entity_poly.pdbx_seq_one_letter_code
_entity_poly.pdbx_strand_id
1 'polypeptide(L)'
;MLFRQSHGVDADGSKRTFYYTQESCGIAAGLFIAAVHTMGLVTLTHTPSPMGFLGELLERPANEKAFLVMPVGYPAVDAQVPALTRKSLDAIAVFR
;
A
#
# COMPACT_ATOMS: atom_id res chain seq x y z
N MET A 1 -6.65 -4.76 0.20
CA MET A 1 -5.23 -5.20 0.08
C MET A 1 -4.69 -4.79 -1.27
N LEU A 2 -3.43 -4.36 -1.33
CA LEU A 2 -2.73 -4.02 -2.57
C LEU A 2 -1.76 -5.13 -2.96
N PHE A 3 -1.78 -5.47 -4.25
CA PHE A 3 -0.79 -6.36 -4.88
C PHE A 3 -0.02 -5.58 -5.94
N ARG A 4 1.29 -5.82 -6.02
CA ARG A 4 2.13 -5.33 -7.11
C ARG A 4 2.34 -6.43 -8.13
N GLN A 5 2.20 -6.10 -9.40
CA GLN A 5 2.52 -7.00 -10.49
C GLN A 5 3.98 -6.79 -10.91
N SER A 6 4.83 -7.79 -10.71
CA SER A 6 6.27 -7.68 -10.95
C SER A 6 6.64 -7.73 -12.45
N HIS A 7 5.83 -8.40 -13.27
CA HIS A 7 6.04 -8.53 -14.70
C HIS A 7 4.75 -8.89 -15.41
N GLY A 8 4.67 -8.54 -16.68
CA GLY A 8 3.67 -9.04 -17.64
C GLY A 8 4.23 -10.16 -18.49
N VAL A 9 3.34 -10.82 -19.24
CA VAL A 9 3.70 -11.77 -20.29
C VAL A 9 3.11 -11.25 -21.59
N ASP A 10 3.95 -11.01 -22.57
CA ASP A 10 3.54 -10.52 -23.89
C ASP A 10 2.93 -11.66 -24.73
N ALA A 11 2.29 -11.33 -25.85
CA ALA A 11 1.57 -12.30 -26.69
C ALA A 11 2.47 -13.43 -27.25
N ASP A 12 3.78 -13.17 -27.37
CA ASP A 12 4.79 -14.14 -27.79
C ASP A 12 5.35 -15.01 -26.64
N GLY A 13 4.81 -14.83 -25.41
CA GLY A 13 5.25 -15.52 -24.21
C GLY A 13 6.48 -14.89 -23.51
N SER A 14 7.03 -13.82 -24.06
CA SER A 14 8.16 -13.12 -23.44
C SER A 14 7.77 -12.40 -22.15
N LYS A 15 8.72 -12.34 -21.22
CA LYS A 15 8.52 -11.66 -19.92
C LYS A 15 8.91 -10.21 -20.01
N ARG A 16 7.98 -9.31 -19.74
CA ARG A 16 8.22 -7.87 -19.61
C ARG A 16 8.27 -7.46 -18.14
N THR A 17 9.44 -7.00 -17.68
CA THR A 17 9.64 -6.55 -16.32
C THR A 17 9.06 -5.15 -16.10
N PHE A 18 8.35 -4.95 -15.01
CA PHE A 18 7.87 -3.63 -14.57
C PHE A 18 8.76 -3.09 -13.45
N TYR A 19 9.32 -1.90 -13.66
CA TYR A 19 10.34 -1.33 -12.76
C TYR A 19 9.76 -0.52 -11.60
N TYR A 20 8.69 0.25 -11.83
CA TYR A 20 8.15 1.22 -10.86
C TYR A 20 6.90 0.71 -10.12
N THR A 21 6.81 -0.61 -9.92
CA THR A 21 5.60 -1.21 -9.33
C THR A 21 5.43 -0.89 -7.84
N GLN A 22 6.52 -0.72 -7.12
CA GLN A 22 6.49 -0.36 -5.70
C GLN A 22 6.06 1.10 -5.52
N GLU A 23 6.65 2.00 -6.28
CA GLU A 23 6.34 3.42 -6.29
C GLU A 23 4.87 3.65 -6.67
N SER A 24 4.41 2.98 -7.73
CA SER A 24 2.99 3.05 -8.16
C SER A 24 2.04 2.56 -7.08
N CYS A 25 2.35 1.44 -6.41
CA CYS A 25 1.54 0.95 -5.30
C CYS A 25 1.58 1.91 -4.10
N GLY A 26 2.74 2.53 -3.82
CA GLY A 26 2.88 3.53 -2.76
C GLY A 26 2.02 4.76 -3.00
N ILE A 27 2.01 5.28 -4.23
CA ILE A 27 1.16 6.41 -4.65
C ILE A 27 -0.33 6.03 -4.49
N ALA A 28 -0.72 4.86 -4.99
CA ALA A 28 -2.10 4.37 -4.87
C ALA A 28 -2.52 4.21 -3.40
N ALA A 29 -1.63 3.70 -2.54
CA ALA A 29 -1.87 3.58 -1.11
C ALA A 29 -2.07 4.95 -0.44
N GLY A 30 -1.25 5.93 -0.78
CA GLY A 30 -1.38 7.29 -0.25
C GLY A 30 -2.70 7.95 -0.62
N LEU A 31 -3.12 7.84 -1.88
CA LEU A 31 -4.42 8.34 -2.35
C LEU A 31 -5.59 7.63 -1.65
N PHE A 32 -5.48 6.31 -1.48
CA PHE A 32 -6.49 5.52 -0.78
C PHE A 32 -6.62 5.95 0.69
N ILE A 33 -5.51 6.14 1.40
CA ILE A 33 -5.51 6.61 2.79
C ILE A 33 -6.18 7.98 2.90
N ALA A 34 -5.87 8.90 2.00
CA ALA A 34 -6.49 10.23 1.97
C ALA A 34 -8.00 10.15 1.75
N ALA A 35 -8.45 9.29 0.81
CA ALA A 35 -9.87 9.07 0.55
C ALA A 35 -10.58 8.47 1.76
N VAL A 36 -10.02 7.43 2.38
CA VAL A 36 -10.55 6.81 3.60
C VAL A 36 -10.72 7.85 4.72
N HIS A 37 -9.71 8.68 4.94
CA HIS A 37 -9.76 9.74 5.94
C HIS A 37 -10.86 10.77 5.65
N THR A 38 -10.98 11.20 4.39
CA THR A 38 -12.02 12.17 3.97
C THR A 38 -13.44 11.61 4.18
N MET A 39 -13.60 10.29 4.08
CA MET A 39 -14.88 9.62 4.33
C MET A 39 -15.21 9.42 5.82
N GLY A 40 -14.35 9.85 6.74
CA GLY A 40 -14.51 9.63 8.18
C GLY A 40 -14.23 8.20 8.64
N LEU A 41 -13.57 7.42 7.79
CA LEU A 41 -13.11 6.07 8.10
C LEU A 41 -11.65 6.09 8.58
N VAL A 42 -11.23 4.99 9.18
CA VAL A 42 -9.85 4.80 9.61
C VAL A 42 -9.23 3.59 8.95
N THR A 43 -7.92 3.62 8.79
CA THR A 43 -7.13 2.52 8.25
C THR A 43 -5.75 2.48 8.88
N LEU A 44 -5.09 1.34 8.78
CA LEU A 44 -3.71 1.13 9.18
C LEU A 44 -2.96 0.49 8.02
N THR A 45 -1.78 0.99 7.72
CA THR A 45 -0.86 0.29 6.81
C THR A 45 -0.19 -0.86 7.55
N HIS A 46 -0.34 -2.07 7.06
CA HIS A 46 0.20 -3.28 7.69
C HIS A 46 0.91 -4.17 6.66
N THR A 47 2.12 -4.59 7.00
CA THR A 47 2.93 -5.51 6.21
C THR A 47 3.26 -6.73 7.06
N PRO A 48 2.34 -7.69 7.21
CA PRO A 48 2.60 -8.91 7.97
C PRO A 48 3.76 -9.68 7.37
N SER A 49 4.62 -10.27 8.21
CA SER A 49 5.74 -11.06 7.72
C SER A 49 5.61 -12.50 8.22
N PRO A 50 5.68 -13.49 7.31
CA PRO A 50 5.79 -13.37 5.86
C PRO A 50 4.45 -13.01 5.18
N MET A 51 4.48 -12.35 4.01
CA MET A 51 3.28 -12.01 3.23
C MET A 51 2.95 -13.00 2.10
N GLY A 52 3.79 -14.02 1.89
CA GLY A 52 3.65 -14.95 0.78
C GLY A 52 2.31 -15.69 0.76
N PHE A 53 1.80 -16.10 1.93
CA PHE A 53 0.54 -16.81 2.06
C PHE A 53 -0.68 -16.02 1.54
N LEU A 54 -0.58 -14.69 1.46
CA LEU A 54 -1.67 -13.84 0.97
C LEU A 54 -1.94 -14.02 -0.53
N GLY A 55 -0.90 -14.36 -1.29
CA GLY A 55 -1.05 -14.68 -2.71
C GLY A 55 -1.84 -15.98 -2.90
N GLU A 56 -1.54 -17.00 -2.12
CA GLU A 56 -2.23 -18.29 -2.14
C GLU A 56 -3.66 -18.16 -1.63
N LEU A 57 -3.85 -17.50 -0.48
CA LEU A 57 -5.17 -17.31 0.14
C LEU A 57 -6.16 -16.57 -0.78
N LEU A 58 -5.66 -15.63 -1.59
CA LEU A 58 -6.48 -14.82 -2.49
C LEU A 58 -6.36 -15.25 -3.97
N GLU A 59 -5.81 -16.43 -4.21
CA GLU A 59 -5.68 -17.03 -5.55
C GLU A 59 -5.07 -16.09 -6.58
N ARG A 60 -4.01 -15.34 -6.16
CA ARG A 60 -3.35 -14.39 -7.04
C ARG A 60 -2.31 -15.07 -7.92
N PRO A 61 -2.18 -14.64 -9.19
CA PRO A 61 -1.19 -15.21 -10.09
C PRO A 61 0.25 -15.01 -9.59
N ALA A 62 1.16 -15.88 -9.98
CA ALA A 62 2.53 -15.94 -9.49
C ALA A 62 3.35 -14.64 -9.73
N ASN A 63 2.96 -13.84 -10.72
CA ASN A 63 3.59 -12.55 -11.01
C ASN A 63 3.06 -11.41 -10.13
N GLU A 64 2.05 -11.65 -9.29
CA GLU A 64 1.55 -10.69 -8.31
C GLU A 64 2.06 -11.04 -6.91
N LYS A 65 2.50 -10.02 -6.20
CA LYS A 65 2.97 -10.13 -4.82
C LYS A 65 2.24 -9.15 -3.92
N ALA A 66 1.84 -9.61 -2.76
CA ALA A 66 1.25 -8.75 -1.74
C ALA A 66 2.22 -7.60 -1.42
N PHE A 67 1.71 -6.39 -1.40
CA PHE A 67 2.48 -5.17 -1.13
C PHE A 67 2.07 -4.57 0.21
N LEU A 68 0.76 -4.46 0.47
CA LEU A 68 0.24 -3.79 1.64
C LEU A 68 -1.16 -4.29 2.01
N VAL A 69 -1.40 -4.50 3.29
CA VAL A 69 -2.73 -4.75 3.86
C VAL A 69 -3.20 -3.45 4.53
N MET A 70 -4.43 -3.07 4.25
CA MET A 70 -5.07 -1.90 4.87
C MET A 70 -6.48 -2.29 5.32
N PRO A 71 -6.69 -2.70 6.58
CA PRO A 71 -8.02 -2.83 7.13
C PRO A 71 -8.69 -1.46 7.17
N VAL A 72 -9.98 -1.41 6.86
CA VAL A 72 -10.77 -0.17 6.82
C VAL A 72 -12.02 -0.37 7.65
N GLY A 73 -12.36 0.62 8.46
CA GLY A 73 -13.59 0.61 9.26
C GLY A 73 -13.88 1.95 9.88
N TYR A 74 -14.98 2.02 10.59
CA TYR A 74 -15.26 3.16 11.45
C TYR A 74 -14.43 3.08 12.74
N PRO A 75 -13.92 4.21 13.26
CA PRO A 75 -13.24 4.22 14.54
C PRO A 75 -14.18 3.82 15.67
N ALA A 76 -13.67 3.09 16.65
CA ALA A 76 -14.40 2.92 17.91
C ALA A 76 -14.56 4.26 18.61
N VAL A 77 -15.59 4.38 19.46
CA VAL A 77 -15.88 5.65 20.17
C VAL A 77 -14.73 6.09 21.06
N ASP A 78 -13.99 5.14 21.61
CA ASP A 78 -12.83 5.31 22.48
C ASP A 78 -11.49 5.08 21.78
N ALA A 79 -11.48 5.06 20.46
CA ALA A 79 -10.26 4.84 19.68
C ALA A 79 -9.18 5.88 20.02
N GLN A 80 -8.00 5.39 20.35
CA GLN A 80 -6.83 6.23 20.62
C GLN A 80 -5.73 5.94 19.61
N VAL A 81 -4.99 6.99 19.29
CA VAL A 81 -3.81 6.91 18.43
C VAL A 81 -2.60 7.49 19.17
N PRO A 82 -1.39 7.04 18.88
CA PRO A 82 -0.19 7.65 19.43
C PRO A 82 -0.12 9.15 19.13
N ALA A 83 0.27 9.96 20.13
CA ALA A 83 0.47 11.41 19.97
C ALA A 83 1.76 11.69 19.20
N LEU A 84 1.72 11.45 17.89
CA LEU A 84 2.86 11.66 17.00
C LEU A 84 2.91 13.10 16.50
N THR A 85 4.10 13.69 16.55
CA THR A 85 4.38 14.99 15.91
C THR A 85 5.02 14.78 14.54
N ARG A 86 4.73 15.66 13.59
CA ARG A 86 5.39 15.69 12.29
C ARG A 86 6.65 16.54 12.37
N LYS A 87 7.63 16.21 11.55
CA LYS A 87 8.81 17.06 11.37
C LYS A 87 8.37 18.41 10.80
N SER A 88 9.10 19.47 11.16
CA SER A 88 8.90 20.78 10.53
C SER A 88 9.24 20.75 9.05
N LEU A 89 8.71 21.69 8.28
CA LEU A 89 8.99 21.78 6.84
C LEU A 89 10.49 21.92 6.57
N ASP A 90 11.20 22.73 7.33
CA ASP A 90 12.64 22.95 7.20
C ASP A 90 13.48 21.69 7.45
N ALA A 91 12.92 20.70 8.18
CA ALA A 91 13.59 19.43 8.44
C ALA A 91 13.39 18.40 7.31
N ILE A 92 12.48 18.64 6.36
CA ILE A 92 12.11 17.67 5.31
C ILE A 92 12.20 18.23 3.90
N ALA A 93 12.37 19.55 3.72
CA ALA A 93 12.42 20.19 2.41
C ALA A 93 13.53 21.22 2.34
N VAL A 94 14.18 21.32 1.18
CA VAL A 94 15.11 22.36 0.84
C VAL A 94 14.63 23.03 -0.44
N PHE A 95 14.39 24.34 -0.38
CA PHE A 95 13.99 25.15 -1.53
C PHE A 95 15.23 25.82 -2.11
N ARG A 96 15.46 25.67 -3.40
CA ARG A 96 16.59 26.29 -4.14
C ARG A 96 16.06 27.00 -5.37
#